data_39e37b31bf1e375e1c6e43e019d37abc
#
_entry.id   39e37b31bf1e375e1c6e43e019d37abc
#
_cell.length_a   1.000
_cell.length_b   1.000
_cell.length_c   1.000
_cell.angle_alpha   90.00
_cell.angle_beta   90.00
_cell.angle_gamma   90.00
#
_symmetry.space_group_name_H-M   'P 1'
#
loop_
_entity.id
_entity.type
_entity.pdbx_description
1 polymer ?
#
loop_
_entity_poly.entity_id
_entity_poly.type
_entity_poly.pdbx_seq_one_letter_code
_entity_poly.pdbx_strand_id
1 'polypeptide(L)'
;LGNGLNQNNLSPGVYDVTITDANGCVEEESIEIFEAPTFETNPVITQISCFGENDGSIELNITGGIPPYTVLWDDDPSAGIERNNLSQGNYSVTIFDSSSEGCTITDTFIIVEPQELVLNSIITQPTDCDNVNSGTIDLQVIGGTPPYSFVWSNGDISEDLVDVPAGSYSVVVSDSRNCEVSSEIFDLIRPAEVEATLD
;
A
#
# COMPACT_ATOMS: atom_id res chain seq x y z
N LEU A 1 -30.95 11.16 -42.94
CA LEU A 1 -29.85 12.10 -42.97
C LEU A 1 -30.25 13.34 -43.77
N GLY A 2 -29.98 14.57 -43.30
CA GLY A 2 -30.39 15.81 -43.96
C GLY A 2 -29.56 16.14 -45.19
N ASN A 3 -30.14 16.93 -46.11
CA ASN A 3 -29.47 17.37 -47.36
C ASN A 3 -28.67 18.66 -47.14
N GLY A 4 -27.75 18.68 -46.15
CA GLY A 4 -26.92 19.85 -45.89
C GLY A 4 -25.43 19.54 -46.14
N LEU A 5 -24.67 20.61 -46.46
CA LEU A 5 -23.21 20.50 -46.61
C LEU A 5 -22.46 20.15 -45.30
N ASN A 6 -23.16 20.35 -44.17
CA ASN A 6 -22.62 20.04 -42.84
C ASN A 6 -23.57 19.12 -42.10
N GLN A 7 -23.04 18.04 -41.51
CA GLN A 7 -23.72 17.13 -40.60
C GLN A 7 -23.06 17.24 -39.24
N ASN A 8 -23.87 17.36 -38.17
CA ASN A 8 -23.41 17.49 -36.81
C ASN A 8 -23.99 16.36 -35.94
N ASN A 9 -23.36 16.05 -34.83
CA ASN A 9 -23.81 15.04 -33.85
C ASN A 9 -23.97 13.64 -34.48
N LEU A 10 -23.05 13.26 -35.34
CA LEU A 10 -23.02 11.93 -35.92
C LEU A 10 -22.39 10.94 -34.89
N SER A 11 -23.06 9.80 -34.69
CA SER A 11 -22.50 8.69 -33.90
C SER A 11 -21.37 7.99 -34.64
N PRO A 12 -20.50 7.24 -33.96
CA PRO A 12 -19.52 6.37 -34.64
C PRO A 12 -20.21 5.45 -35.64
N GLY A 13 -19.58 5.29 -36.80
CA GLY A 13 -20.09 4.47 -37.92
C GLY A 13 -19.65 4.97 -39.26
N VAL A 14 -20.04 4.25 -40.31
CA VAL A 14 -19.76 4.60 -41.71
C VAL A 14 -20.91 5.38 -42.31
N TYR A 15 -20.60 6.50 -42.95
CA TYR A 15 -21.56 7.40 -43.58
C TYR A 15 -21.23 7.55 -45.05
N ASP A 16 -22.17 7.16 -45.91
CA ASP A 16 -22.06 7.32 -47.36
C ASP A 16 -22.63 8.67 -47.77
N VAL A 17 -21.86 9.43 -48.51
CA VAL A 17 -22.23 10.73 -49.09
C VAL A 17 -22.30 10.62 -50.58
N THR A 18 -23.44 10.96 -51.15
CA THR A 18 -23.65 11.05 -52.59
C THR A 18 -23.77 12.50 -53.02
N ILE A 19 -22.90 12.96 -53.90
CA ILE A 19 -22.90 14.31 -54.47
C ILE A 19 -23.36 14.20 -55.94
N THR A 20 -24.38 14.97 -56.28
CA THR A 20 -24.90 15.00 -57.67
C THR A 20 -24.83 16.45 -58.20
N ASP A 21 -24.18 16.63 -59.35
CA ASP A 21 -24.11 17.93 -60.02
C ASP A 21 -25.40 18.27 -60.77
N ALA A 22 -25.50 19.49 -61.33
CA ALA A 22 -26.66 19.94 -62.08
C ALA A 22 -26.84 19.19 -63.40
N ASN A 23 -25.84 18.48 -63.91
CA ASN A 23 -25.86 17.65 -65.12
C ASN A 23 -26.19 16.18 -64.85
N GLY A 24 -26.36 15.81 -63.55
CA GLY A 24 -26.67 14.46 -63.13
C GLY A 24 -25.45 13.55 -62.92
N CYS A 25 -24.24 14.08 -62.91
CA CYS A 25 -23.03 13.30 -62.57
C CYS A 25 -23.01 13.04 -61.08
N VAL A 26 -22.73 11.80 -60.69
CA VAL A 26 -22.78 11.33 -59.27
C VAL A 26 -21.37 10.93 -58.83
N GLU A 27 -21.02 11.40 -57.64
CA GLU A 27 -19.84 10.98 -56.89
C GLU A 27 -20.29 10.43 -55.55
N GLU A 28 -19.72 9.32 -55.10
CA GLU A 28 -20.03 8.68 -53.83
C GLU A 28 -18.72 8.56 -52.99
N GLU A 29 -18.83 8.94 -51.73
CA GLU A 29 -17.75 8.90 -50.74
C GLU A 29 -18.23 8.23 -49.46
N SER A 30 -17.42 7.37 -48.85
CA SER A 30 -17.69 6.76 -47.57
C SER A 30 -16.77 7.34 -46.52
N ILE A 31 -17.29 7.88 -45.45
CA ILE A 31 -16.58 8.50 -44.34
C ILE A 31 -16.88 7.69 -43.08
N GLU A 32 -15.81 7.21 -42.42
CA GLU A 32 -15.93 6.50 -41.15
C GLU A 32 -15.67 7.46 -40.00
N ILE A 33 -16.62 7.49 -39.03
CA ILE A 33 -16.45 8.17 -37.74
C ILE A 33 -16.14 7.12 -36.71
N PHE A 34 -14.97 7.22 -36.10
CA PHE A 34 -14.52 6.31 -35.07
C PHE A 34 -15.03 6.72 -33.70
N GLU A 35 -15.31 5.73 -32.84
CA GLU A 35 -15.47 5.96 -31.43
C GLU A 35 -14.11 6.30 -30.80
N ALA A 36 -14.10 7.30 -29.91
CA ALA A 36 -12.89 7.60 -29.15
C ALA A 36 -12.51 6.40 -28.28
N PRO A 37 -11.21 6.04 -28.18
CA PRO A 37 -10.79 4.97 -27.28
C PRO A 37 -11.19 5.32 -25.83
N THR A 38 -11.60 4.28 -25.09
CA THR A 38 -11.95 4.43 -23.67
C THR A 38 -10.79 5.07 -22.91
N PHE A 39 -11.11 6.12 -22.15
CA PHE A 39 -10.15 6.82 -21.31
C PHE A 39 -10.25 6.24 -19.89
N GLU A 40 -9.21 5.61 -19.39
CA GLU A 40 -9.22 4.91 -18.11
C GLU A 40 -7.84 4.90 -17.44
N THR A 41 -7.82 4.70 -16.11
CA THR A 41 -6.62 4.51 -15.31
C THR A 41 -6.49 3.06 -14.87
N ASN A 42 -5.25 2.54 -14.87
CA ASN A 42 -4.90 1.22 -14.34
C ASN A 42 -3.77 1.40 -13.31
N PRO A 43 -4.07 1.91 -12.09
CA PRO A 43 -3.03 2.31 -11.15
C PRO A 43 -2.31 1.11 -10.55
N VAL A 44 -1.00 1.29 -10.31
CA VAL A 44 -0.21 0.43 -9.43
C VAL A 44 -0.07 1.15 -8.10
N ILE A 45 -0.54 0.51 -7.02
CA ILE A 45 -0.54 1.08 -5.67
C ILE A 45 0.35 0.22 -4.77
N THR A 46 1.35 0.85 -4.15
CA THR A 46 2.15 0.24 -3.09
C THR A 46 1.71 0.80 -1.75
N GLN A 47 1.31 -0.11 -0.86
CA GLN A 47 0.91 0.26 0.50
C GLN A 47 2.15 0.50 1.38
N ILE A 48 1.95 1.20 2.51
CA ILE A 48 3.02 1.46 3.48
C ILE A 48 3.58 0.14 4.02
N SER A 49 4.90 0.03 4.08
CA SER A 49 5.59 -1.19 4.50
C SER A 49 5.44 -1.46 5.99
N CYS A 50 5.74 -0.46 6.83
CA CYS A 50 5.71 -0.54 8.29
C CYS A 50 4.88 0.59 8.90
N PHE A 51 4.34 0.36 10.09
CA PHE A 51 3.64 1.40 10.84
C PHE A 51 4.51 2.65 11.04
N GLY A 52 3.95 3.82 10.77
CA GLY A 52 4.61 5.12 10.90
C GLY A 52 5.56 5.49 9.75
N GLU A 53 5.77 4.60 8.76
CA GLU A 53 6.54 4.94 7.56
C GLU A 53 5.70 5.76 6.57
N ASN A 54 6.38 6.36 5.59
CA ASN A 54 5.76 7.15 4.53
C ASN A 54 6.35 6.72 3.20
N ASP A 55 6.22 5.46 2.87
CA ASP A 55 6.80 4.83 1.69
C ASP A 55 5.75 4.30 0.71
N GLY A 56 4.49 4.67 0.91
CA GLY A 56 3.40 4.39 -0.03
C GLY A 56 3.63 5.05 -1.38
N SER A 57 3.13 4.44 -2.46
CA SER A 57 3.22 5.01 -3.80
C SER A 57 1.98 4.72 -4.66
N ILE A 58 1.74 5.61 -5.61
CA ILE A 58 0.71 5.47 -6.65
C ILE A 58 1.35 5.81 -7.99
N GLU A 59 1.27 4.90 -8.95
CA GLU A 59 1.63 5.10 -10.33
C GLU A 59 0.37 5.01 -11.20
N LEU A 60 0.02 6.10 -11.89
CA LEU A 60 -1.14 6.16 -12.78
C LEU A 60 -0.75 5.61 -14.15
N ASN A 61 -1.29 4.46 -14.54
CA ASN A 61 -1.16 3.95 -15.90
C ASN A 61 -2.39 4.39 -16.71
N ILE A 62 -2.26 5.52 -17.41
CA ILE A 62 -3.36 6.12 -18.18
C ILE A 62 -3.38 5.48 -19.57
N THR A 63 -4.56 5.02 -19.99
CA THR A 63 -4.78 4.42 -21.33
C THR A 63 -5.97 5.05 -22.02
N GLY A 64 -5.96 5.09 -23.36
CA GLY A 64 -7.02 5.72 -24.15
C GLY A 64 -6.98 7.25 -24.08
N GLY A 65 -8.06 7.90 -24.48
CA GLY A 65 -8.12 9.36 -24.60
C GLY A 65 -7.12 9.92 -25.63
N ILE A 66 -6.90 11.23 -25.60
CA ILE A 66 -5.98 11.95 -26.49
C ILE A 66 -4.87 12.62 -25.65
N PRO A 67 -3.61 12.16 -25.74
CA PRO A 67 -2.51 12.81 -25.04
C PRO A 67 -2.19 14.20 -25.66
N PRO A 68 -1.52 15.13 -24.90
CA PRO A 68 -1.02 14.97 -23.55
C PRO A 68 -2.13 15.00 -22.49
N TYR A 69 -1.88 14.32 -21.35
CA TYR A 69 -2.81 14.35 -20.22
C TYR A 69 -2.41 15.44 -19.23
N THR A 70 -3.41 16.06 -18.60
CA THR A 70 -3.21 16.94 -17.45
C THR A 70 -3.70 16.21 -16.21
N VAL A 71 -2.81 16.06 -15.22
CA VAL A 71 -3.09 15.35 -13.95
C VAL A 71 -3.12 16.38 -12.83
N LEU A 72 -4.20 16.41 -12.07
CA LEU A 72 -4.40 17.30 -10.93
C LEU A 72 -4.77 16.47 -9.70
N TRP A 73 -3.86 16.41 -8.72
CA TRP A 73 -4.13 15.84 -7.41
C TRP A 73 -4.71 16.91 -6.48
N ASP A 74 -5.67 16.55 -5.63
CA ASP A 74 -6.34 17.50 -4.74
C ASP A 74 -5.38 18.07 -3.69
N ASP A 75 -4.43 17.24 -3.21
CA ASP A 75 -3.44 17.60 -2.19
C ASP A 75 -2.17 18.25 -2.77
N ASP A 76 -1.81 17.92 -4.02
CA ASP A 76 -0.65 18.49 -4.73
C ASP A 76 -0.92 18.62 -6.23
N PRO A 77 -1.51 19.72 -6.69
CA PRO A 77 -1.82 19.93 -8.11
C PRO A 77 -0.59 19.97 -9.05
N SER A 78 0.62 20.01 -8.50
CA SER A 78 1.88 20.01 -9.27
C SER A 78 2.44 18.60 -9.49
N ALA A 79 1.94 17.60 -8.77
CA ALA A 79 2.40 16.22 -8.88
C ALA A 79 1.98 15.59 -10.23
N GLY A 80 2.84 14.72 -10.74
CA GLY A 80 2.65 14.02 -12.00
C GLY A 80 1.89 12.70 -11.87
N ILE A 81 2.14 11.81 -12.81
CA ILE A 81 1.53 10.46 -12.85
C ILE A 81 2.10 9.51 -11.80
N GLU A 82 3.25 9.82 -11.22
CA GLU A 82 3.91 9.06 -10.16
C GLU A 82 3.92 9.84 -8.86
N ARG A 83 3.45 9.21 -7.79
CA ARG A 83 3.48 9.72 -6.42
C ARG A 83 4.25 8.74 -5.55
N ASN A 84 5.22 9.24 -4.81
CA ASN A 84 6.06 8.46 -3.90
C ASN A 84 6.09 9.10 -2.52
N ASN A 85 6.56 8.35 -1.51
CA ASN A 85 6.66 8.79 -0.12
C ASN A 85 5.31 9.26 0.44
N LEU A 86 4.25 8.52 0.12
CA LEU A 86 2.90 8.83 0.57
C LEU A 86 2.65 8.25 1.96
N SER A 87 2.07 9.08 2.83
CA SER A 87 1.52 8.66 4.12
C SER A 87 0.20 7.91 3.93
N GLN A 88 -0.31 7.31 5.00
CA GLN A 88 -1.69 6.81 4.98
C GLN A 88 -2.68 7.93 4.68
N GLY A 89 -3.65 7.64 3.81
CA GLY A 89 -4.65 8.65 3.43
C GLY A 89 -5.42 8.31 2.17
N ASN A 90 -6.30 9.21 1.81
CA ASN A 90 -7.04 9.19 0.56
C ASN A 90 -6.43 10.21 -0.39
N TYR A 91 -6.14 9.77 -1.60
CA TYR A 91 -5.53 10.58 -2.66
C TYR A 91 -6.47 10.64 -3.85
N SER A 92 -7.07 11.80 -4.07
CA SER A 92 -8.00 12.04 -5.19
C SER A 92 -7.27 12.74 -6.32
N VAL A 93 -7.54 12.30 -7.55
CA VAL A 93 -6.95 12.84 -8.76
C VAL A 93 -8.02 13.10 -9.80
N THR A 94 -7.88 14.21 -10.52
CA THR A 94 -8.64 14.49 -11.73
C THR A 94 -7.67 14.53 -12.91
N ILE A 95 -8.00 13.79 -13.96
CA ILE A 95 -7.18 13.65 -15.16
C ILE A 95 -8.01 14.14 -16.35
N PHE A 96 -7.42 15.01 -17.16
CA PHE A 96 -7.98 15.52 -18.39
C PHE A 96 -7.16 15.04 -19.58
N ASP A 97 -7.81 14.65 -20.66
CA ASP A 97 -7.14 14.47 -21.93
C ASP A 97 -7.11 15.79 -22.73
N SER A 98 -6.43 15.81 -23.87
CA SER A 98 -6.33 17.00 -24.73
C SER A 98 -7.38 17.04 -25.85
N SER A 99 -8.47 16.26 -25.73
CA SER A 99 -9.56 16.31 -26.67
C SER A 99 -10.28 17.67 -26.64
N SER A 100 -10.90 18.07 -27.75
CA SER A 100 -11.66 19.32 -27.83
C SER A 100 -12.88 19.36 -26.90
N GLU A 101 -13.39 18.21 -26.52
CA GLU A 101 -14.51 18.02 -25.56
C GLU A 101 -14.03 17.92 -24.11
N GLY A 102 -12.69 17.66 -23.89
CA GLY A 102 -12.09 17.57 -22.57
C GLY A 102 -12.58 16.37 -21.77
N CYS A 103 -12.27 15.13 -22.22
CA CYS A 103 -12.63 13.94 -21.44
C CYS A 103 -11.94 13.99 -20.07
N THR A 104 -12.68 13.62 -19.02
CA THR A 104 -12.23 13.74 -17.64
C THR A 104 -12.47 12.44 -16.88
N ILE A 105 -11.48 12.00 -16.10
CA ILE A 105 -11.60 10.92 -15.12
C ILE A 105 -11.29 11.50 -13.74
N THR A 106 -12.06 11.07 -12.73
CA THR A 106 -11.78 11.35 -11.33
C THR A 106 -11.72 10.04 -10.56
N ASP A 107 -10.58 9.77 -9.92
CA ASP A 107 -10.34 8.58 -9.13
C ASP A 107 -9.88 8.95 -7.71
N THR A 108 -10.11 8.04 -6.76
CA THR A 108 -9.62 8.17 -5.38
C THR A 108 -8.96 6.88 -4.95
N PHE A 109 -7.71 6.96 -4.53
CA PHE A 109 -6.89 5.85 -4.08
C PHE A 109 -6.67 5.92 -2.58
N ILE A 110 -6.59 4.77 -1.92
CA ILE A 110 -6.39 4.67 -0.47
C ILE A 110 -5.03 4.03 -0.21
N ILE A 111 -4.18 4.75 0.49
CA ILE A 111 -2.95 4.23 1.06
C ILE A 111 -3.23 3.89 2.53
N VAL A 112 -2.92 2.66 2.91
CA VAL A 112 -3.07 2.16 4.27
C VAL A 112 -1.72 1.76 4.85
N GLU A 113 -1.58 1.91 6.17
CA GLU A 113 -0.45 1.38 6.92
C GLU A 113 -0.85 0.12 7.69
N PRO A 114 0.08 -0.81 7.98
CA PRO A 114 -0.17 -1.96 8.83
C PRO A 114 -0.38 -1.52 10.28
N GLN A 115 -0.90 -2.43 11.11
CA GLN A 115 -0.98 -2.19 12.55
C GLN A 115 0.44 -2.14 13.14
N GLU A 116 0.62 -1.30 14.17
CA GLU A 116 1.86 -1.22 14.93
C GLU A 116 2.25 -2.58 15.51
N LEU A 117 3.52 -2.97 15.33
CA LEU A 117 4.09 -4.17 15.92
C LEU A 117 4.43 -3.90 17.38
N VAL A 118 3.70 -4.52 18.30
CA VAL A 118 3.79 -4.28 19.75
C VAL A 118 4.08 -5.58 20.47
N LEU A 119 4.95 -5.53 21.48
CA LEU A 119 5.30 -6.65 22.34
C LEU A 119 4.66 -6.50 23.72
N ASN A 120 3.97 -7.54 24.17
CA ASN A 120 3.56 -7.76 25.53
C ASN A 120 4.29 -8.96 26.09
N SER A 121 4.55 -9.03 27.39
CA SER A 121 5.22 -10.17 28.02
C SER A 121 4.66 -10.48 29.39
N ILE A 122 4.70 -11.76 29.75
CA ILE A 122 4.46 -12.26 31.10
C ILE A 122 5.76 -12.93 31.56
N ILE A 123 6.34 -12.44 32.64
CA ILE A 123 7.60 -12.95 33.20
C ILE A 123 7.29 -13.83 34.39
N THR A 124 7.80 -15.07 34.38
CA THR A 124 7.80 -15.95 35.53
C THR A 124 9.23 -16.05 36.08
N GLN A 125 9.42 -15.56 37.30
CA GLN A 125 10.71 -15.59 37.97
C GLN A 125 11.12 -17.03 38.31
N PRO A 126 12.43 -17.36 38.32
CA PRO A 126 12.92 -18.63 38.82
C PRO A 126 12.50 -18.82 40.27
N THR A 127 11.78 -19.91 40.55
CA THR A 127 11.23 -20.18 41.89
C THR A 127 12.07 -21.16 42.70
N ASP A 128 13.00 -21.83 42.06
CA ASP A 128 13.76 -22.91 42.64
C ASP A 128 15.24 -22.51 42.86
N CYS A 129 15.71 -22.63 44.11
CA CYS A 129 17.10 -22.35 44.45
C CYS A 129 18.04 -23.38 43.86
N ASP A 130 17.59 -24.63 43.66
CA ASP A 130 18.39 -25.76 43.13
C ASP A 130 18.31 -25.83 41.58
N ASN A 131 17.18 -25.41 40.99
CA ASN A 131 17.05 -25.36 39.53
C ASN A 131 17.33 -23.97 38.99
N VAL A 132 18.56 -23.73 38.62
CA VAL A 132 19.01 -22.42 38.11
C VAL A 132 18.38 -22.00 36.78
N ASN A 133 17.68 -22.93 36.10
CA ASN A 133 17.06 -22.72 34.78
C ASN A 133 15.54 -22.91 34.86
N SER A 134 14.82 -22.13 35.67
CA SER A 134 13.38 -22.22 35.83
C SER A 134 12.64 -20.92 35.51
N GLY A 135 13.33 -19.95 34.95
CA GLY A 135 12.74 -18.71 34.48
C GLY A 135 12.03 -18.88 33.15
N THR A 136 10.94 -18.17 32.93
CA THR A 136 10.24 -18.12 31.65
C THR A 136 9.87 -16.69 31.29
N ILE A 137 9.88 -16.39 29.99
CA ILE A 137 9.32 -15.17 29.42
C ILE A 137 8.35 -15.60 28.33
N ASP A 138 7.06 -15.41 28.59
CA ASP A 138 5.98 -15.65 27.63
C ASP A 138 5.76 -14.33 26.87
N LEU A 139 6.06 -14.32 25.59
CA LEU A 139 6.01 -13.14 24.74
C LEU A 139 4.75 -13.19 23.86
N GLN A 140 3.98 -12.11 23.86
CA GLN A 140 2.84 -11.94 22.99
C GLN A 140 3.09 -10.83 21.98
N VAL A 141 3.04 -11.17 20.69
CA VAL A 141 3.17 -10.21 19.59
C VAL A 141 1.79 -9.77 19.12
N ILE A 142 1.59 -8.46 18.99
CA ILE A 142 0.35 -7.86 18.50
C ILE A 142 0.69 -6.94 17.32
N GLY A 143 -0.17 -6.94 16.28
CA GLY A 143 0.02 -6.12 15.09
C GLY A 143 1.10 -6.64 14.15
N GLY A 144 1.67 -5.75 13.33
CA GLY A 144 2.57 -6.14 12.25
C GLY A 144 1.91 -7.07 11.21
N THR A 145 2.73 -7.77 10.45
CA THR A 145 2.28 -8.72 9.41
C THR A 145 2.92 -10.09 9.63
N PRO A 146 2.20 -11.10 10.16
CA PRO A 146 2.78 -12.43 10.39
C PRO A 146 3.24 -13.09 9.07
N PRO A 147 4.17 -14.09 9.11
CA PRO A 147 4.79 -14.65 10.30
C PRO A 147 5.86 -13.76 10.93
N TYR A 148 6.13 -13.99 12.22
CA TYR A 148 7.16 -13.28 12.97
C TYR A 148 8.44 -14.12 13.10
N SER A 149 9.57 -13.44 13.26
CA SER A 149 10.85 -14.04 13.61
C SER A 149 11.41 -13.36 14.87
N PHE A 150 12.13 -14.11 15.68
CA PHE A 150 12.59 -13.71 17.01
C PHE A 150 14.11 -13.86 17.09
N VAL A 151 14.77 -12.91 17.71
CA VAL A 151 16.20 -12.98 18.00
C VAL A 151 16.42 -12.47 19.42
N TRP A 152 16.60 -13.41 20.36
CA TRP A 152 16.88 -13.10 21.75
C TRP A 152 18.36 -12.79 21.99
N SER A 153 18.64 -12.01 23.04
CA SER A 153 20.00 -11.65 23.43
C SER A 153 20.89 -12.84 23.81
N ASN A 154 20.29 -13.97 24.19
CA ASN A 154 20.98 -15.23 24.45
C ASN A 154 21.22 -16.10 23.20
N GLY A 155 20.72 -15.65 22.03
CA GLY A 155 20.82 -16.36 20.75
C GLY A 155 19.67 -17.32 20.46
N ASP A 156 18.64 -17.38 21.30
CA ASP A 156 17.42 -18.15 21.03
C ASP A 156 16.59 -17.47 19.94
N ILE A 157 15.78 -18.26 19.22
CA ILE A 157 14.92 -17.81 18.13
C ILE A 157 13.46 -18.23 18.32
N SER A 158 13.11 -18.83 19.46
CA SER A 158 11.74 -19.17 19.81
C SER A 158 10.94 -17.93 20.19
N GLU A 159 9.60 -18.00 20.11
CA GLU A 159 8.71 -16.92 20.56
C GLU A 159 8.90 -16.68 22.05
N ASP A 160 8.85 -17.74 22.84
CA ASP A 160 8.99 -17.72 24.29
C ASP A 160 10.36 -18.22 24.74
N LEU A 161 10.86 -17.70 25.84
CA LEU A 161 11.97 -18.31 26.56
C LEU A 161 11.45 -19.16 27.70
N VAL A 162 11.87 -20.43 27.74
CA VAL A 162 11.50 -21.41 28.78
C VAL A 162 12.76 -22.01 29.35
N ASP A 163 12.71 -22.31 30.66
CA ASP A 163 13.79 -22.95 31.36
C ASP A 163 15.17 -22.22 31.25
N VAL A 164 15.11 -20.88 31.34
CA VAL A 164 16.29 -20.04 31.29
C VAL A 164 16.77 -19.62 32.70
N PRO A 165 18.09 -19.43 32.89
CA PRO A 165 18.65 -18.98 34.18
C PRO A 165 18.24 -17.52 34.49
N ALA A 166 18.45 -17.12 35.75
CA ALA A 166 18.39 -15.71 36.13
C ALA A 166 19.41 -14.92 35.28
N GLY A 167 18.98 -13.76 34.80
CA GLY A 167 19.77 -12.92 33.90
C GLY A 167 18.90 -11.85 33.23
N SER A 168 19.54 -11.02 32.42
CA SER A 168 18.85 -9.97 31.65
C SER A 168 18.70 -10.43 30.19
N TYR A 169 17.48 -10.36 29.69
CA TYR A 169 17.12 -10.80 28.35
C TYR A 169 16.45 -9.65 27.60
N SER A 170 16.66 -9.62 26.30
CA SER A 170 15.91 -8.76 25.37
C SER A 170 15.69 -9.51 24.07
N VAL A 171 14.67 -9.12 23.32
CA VAL A 171 14.33 -9.72 22.04
C VAL A 171 14.14 -8.64 20.96
N VAL A 172 14.57 -8.95 19.75
CA VAL A 172 14.17 -8.24 18.54
C VAL A 172 13.19 -9.14 17.81
N VAL A 173 12.01 -8.60 17.49
CA VAL A 173 10.99 -9.30 16.72
C VAL A 173 10.84 -8.59 15.38
N SER A 174 10.92 -9.35 14.30
CA SER A 174 10.70 -8.86 12.94
C SER A 174 9.47 -9.55 12.35
N ASP A 175 8.64 -8.79 11.66
CA ASP A 175 7.50 -9.33 10.92
C ASP A 175 7.89 -9.77 9.48
N SER A 176 6.91 -10.27 8.70
CA SER A 176 7.17 -10.73 7.33
C SER A 176 7.52 -9.64 6.33
N ARG A 177 7.32 -8.37 6.69
CA ARG A 177 7.71 -7.19 5.91
C ARG A 177 9.04 -6.58 6.37
N ASN A 178 9.72 -7.23 7.34
CA ASN A 178 10.93 -6.75 7.99
C ASN A 178 10.72 -5.50 8.86
N CYS A 179 9.50 -5.28 9.36
CA CYS A 179 9.26 -4.29 10.40
C CYS A 179 9.75 -4.85 11.73
N GLU A 180 10.53 -4.07 12.48
CA GLU A 180 11.19 -4.54 13.68
C GLU A 180 10.73 -3.78 14.92
N VAL A 181 10.63 -4.51 16.04
CA VAL A 181 10.46 -3.94 17.37
C VAL A 181 11.40 -4.62 18.33
N SER A 182 12.02 -3.84 19.21
CA SER A 182 12.88 -4.34 20.28
C SER A 182 12.17 -4.25 21.61
N SER A 183 12.27 -5.28 22.44
CA SER A 183 11.75 -5.24 23.80
C SER A 183 12.62 -4.35 24.69
N GLU A 184 12.05 -3.95 25.83
CA GLU A 184 12.82 -3.56 26.99
C GLU A 184 13.60 -4.76 27.54
N ILE A 185 14.45 -4.53 28.54
CA ILE A 185 15.20 -5.60 29.21
C ILE A 185 14.28 -6.31 30.19
N PHE A 186 14.21 -7.61 30.08
CA PHE A 186 13.55 -8.50 31.04
C PHE A 186 14.53 -9.03 32.05
N ASP A 187 14.40 -8.68 33.32
CA ASP A 187 15.27 -9.16 34.38
C ASP A 187 14.65 -10.34 35.12
N LEU A 188 15.25 -11.52 34.97
CA LEU A 188 14.93 -12.71 35.74
C LEU A 188 15.84 -12.77 36.97
N ILE A 189 15.25 -12.63 38.16
CA ILE A 189 15.97 -12.50 39.43
C ILE A 189 15.93 -13.84 40.16
N ARG A 190 17.11 -14.32 40.63
CA ARG A 190 17.20 -15.51 41.45
C ARG A 190 16.60 -15.26 42.84
N PRO A 191 15.88 -16.24 43.44
CA PRO A 191 15.47 -16.16 44.83
C PRO A 191 16.67 -15.94 45.76
N ALA A 192 16.45 -15.20 46.84
CA ALA A 192 17.51 -14.98 47.82
C ALA A 192 17.87 -16.28 48.52
N GLU A 193 19.18 -16.52 48.71
CA GLU A 193 19.67 -17.66 49.48
C GLU A 193 19.27 -17.54 50.95
N VAL A 194 18.87 -18.65 51.54
CA VAL A 194 18.53 -18.69 52.97
C VAL A 194 19.86 -18.84 53.73
N GLU A 195 20.29 -17.79 54.41
CA GLU A 195 21.43 -17.85 55.35
C GLU A 195 20.93 -18.35 56.72
N ALA A 196 21.47 -19.48 57.17
CA ALA A 196 21.29 -19.96 58.55
C ALA A 196 22.42 -19.40 59.40
N THR A 197 22.17 -18.44 60.28
CA THR A 197 23.08 -18.04 61.35
C THR A 197 22.85 -18.97 62.57
N LEU A 198 23.86 -19.72 62.93
CA LEU A 198 23.87 -20.49 64.18
C LEU A 198 24.37 -19.54 65.30
N ASP A 199 23.54 -19.30 66.27
CA ASP A 199 23.89 -18.62 67.54
C ASP A 199 24.68 -19.58 68.47
#